data_bd025f4186e04bacfe2849eebd1c91c4
#
_entry.id   bd025f4186e04bacfe2849eebd1c91c4
#
_cell.length_a   1.000
_cell.length_b   1.000
_cell.length_c   1.000
_cell.angle_alpha   90.00
_cell.angle_beta   90.00
_cell.angle_gamma   90.00
#
_symmetry.space_group_name_H-M   'P 1'
#
loop_
_entity.id
_entity.type
_entity.pdbx_description
1 polymer ?
#
loop_
_entity_poly.entity_id
_entity_poly.type
_entity_poly.pdbx_seq_one_letter_code
_entity_poly.pdbx_strand_id
1 'polypeptide(L)'
;MKKIIGMVLFLTGTIFSSFAGDAAVFVDGGFSKDGKVYVFGQYGKTDKTFEGWADIYAVDVKSNDYIDGEVFKIKPSAVTNNKTGKEVYDSLVAQSYYKLKKYNYEKAPADRILYILEDENKSGTDEIVFKDFVSSVSKDQGYYHVQLVSEAKGTGVNVKSSFFIMLEKQDAKGKVLARQKIGTPSIWRKGVKNYKIERIVCDESGKNIVFVVEKTCEDKTGINIRYMIEAATLDNDFFENLSEPENESEVKTDSTINLLEDAKSKLLMLSINLVEFQKK
;
A
#
# COMPACT_ATOMS: atom_id res chain seq x y z
N MET A 1 48.35 33.66 40.38
CA MET A 1 48.08 33.50 38.95
C MET A 1 47.08 32.38 38.73
N LYS A 2 45.81 32.74 38.55
CA LYS A 2 44.70 31.76 38.35
C LYS A 2 44.49 31.58 36.87
N LYS A 3 44.76 30.38 36.34
CA LYS A 3 44.47 29.99 34.94
C LYS A 3 43.00 29.71 34.81
N ILE A 4 42.28 30.54 34.06
CA ILE A 4 40.91 30.29 33.62
C ILE A 4 40.98 29.42 32.38
N ILE A 5 40.57 28.18 32.48
CA ILE A 5 40.39 27.27 31.34
C ILE A 5 39.00 27.55 30.81
N GLY A 6 38.91 28.22 29.67
CA GLY A 6 37.65 28.42 28.96
C GLY A 6 37.26 27.09 28.29
N MET A 7 36.19 26.47 28.76
CA MET A 7 35.56 25.33 28.17
C MET A 7 34.65 25.84 27.05
N VAL A 8 35.11 25.72 25.80
CA VAL A 8 34.31 25.98 24.60
C VAL A 8 33.38 24.77 24.39
N LEU A 9 32.14 24.93 24.75
CA LEU A 9 31.08 23.95 24.44
C LEU A 9 30.76 24.04 22.96
N PHE A 10 31.29 23.11 22.16
CA PHE A 10 30.87 22.93 20.76
C PHE A 10 29.47 22.34 20.77
N LEU A 11 28.45 23.20 20.66
CA LEU A 11 27.08 22.78 20.38
C LEU A 11 27.04 22.31 18.91
N THR A 12 27.31 21.03 18.68
CA THR A 12 26.98 20.39 17.41
C THR A 12 25.46 20.25 17.35
N GLY A 13 24.79 21.29 16.87
CA GLY A 13 23.39 21.20 16.47
C GLY A 13 23.29 20.17 15.36
N THR A 14 22.84 18.97 15.68
CA THR A 14 22.32 18.04 14.68
C THR A 14 21.14 18.73 14.03
N ILE A 15 21.34 19.26 12.84
CA ILE A 15 20.27 19.71 11.98
C ILE A 15 19.54 18.43 11.57
N PHE A 16 18.51 18.07 12.33
CA PHE A 16 17.49 17.16 11.83
C PHE A 16 16.89 17.86 10.64
N SER A 17 17.29 17.46 9.45
CA SER A 17 16.57 17.77 8.25
C SER A 17 15.20 17.11 8.41
N SER A 18 14.30 17.83 9.05
CA SER A 18 12.87 17.54 8.97
C SER A 18 12.54 17.62 7.48
N PHE A 19 12.45 16.48 6.83
CA PHE A 19 11.83 16.40 5.52
C PHE A 19 10.34 16.66 5.75
N ALA A 20 10.01 17.94 5.89
CA ALA A 20 8.65 18.41 5.88
C ALA A 20 8.15 18.20 4.44
N GLY A 21 7.67 17.01 4.15
CA GLY A 21 6.97 16.72 2.92
C GLY A 21 5.47 16.98 3.10
N ASP A 22 4.76 17.18 2.00
CA ASP A 22 3.31 17.25 1.96
C ASP A 22 2.71 15.87 2.31
N ALA A 23 2.45 15.62 3.59
CA ALA A 23 1.84 14.40 4.08
C ALA A 23 0.31 14.53 4.05
N ALA A 24 -0.34 13.64 3.30
CA ALA A 24 -1.79 13.52 3.30
C ALA A 24 -2.30 12.98 4.65
N VAL A 25 -3.47 13.45 5.06
CA VAL A 25 -4.29 12.80 6.07
C VAL A 25 -5.30 11.91 5.36
N PHE A 26 -5.29 10.62 5.65
CA PHE A 26 -6.28 9.67 5.15
C PHE A 26 -7.61 9.85 5.88
N VAL A 27 -8.72 9.78 5.14
CA VAL A 27 -10.08 9.80 5.69
C VAL A 27 -10.82 8.57 5.20
N ASP A 28 -11.12 7.70 6.16
CA ASP A 28 -11.96 6.52 5.94
C ASP A 28 -13.43 6.95 5.85
N GLY A 29 -14.02 6.81 4.67
CA GLY A 29 -15.47 6.97 4.47
C GLY A 29 -16.20 5.67 4.74
N GLY A 30 -15.63 4.55 4.31
CA GLY A 30 -16.15 3.20 4.53
C GLY A 30 -16.88 2.60 3.35
N PHE A 31 -17.51 1.44 3.60
CA PHE A 31 -18.25 0.69 2.60
C PHE A 31 -19.68 1.22 2.40
N SER A 32 -20.18 1.12 1.17
CA SER A 32 -21.63 1.18 0.93
C SER A 32 -22.33 0.06 1.65
N LYS A 33 -23.62 0.22 1.94
CA LYS A 33 -24.41 -0.77 2.68
C LYS A 33 -24.41 -2.17 2.06
N ASP A 34 -24.25 -2.26 0.73
CA ASP A 34 -24.17 -3.53 0.00
C ASP A 34 -22.74 -4.03 -0.21
N GLY A 35 -21.74 -3.34 0.35
CA GLY A 35 -20.32 -3.68 0.29
C GLY A 35 -19.67 -3.46 -1.07
N LYS A 36 -20.40 -3.01 -2.10
CA LYS A 36 -19.89 -2.93 -3.47
C LYS A 36 -19.01 -1.71 -3.75
N VAL A 37 -19.17 -0.66 -2.96
CA VAL A 37 -18.43 0.59 -3.13
C VAL A 37 -17.71 0.92 -1.83
N TYR A 38 -16.47 1.33 -1.93
CA TYR A 38 -15.71 1.90 -0.83
C TYR A 38 -15.43 3.37 -1.11
N VAL A 39 -15.73 4.25 -0.15
CA VAL A 39 -15.47 5.69 -0.25
C VAL A 39 -14.34 6.05 0.67
N PHE A 40 -13.37 6.81 0.17
CA PHE A 40 -12.32 7.38 1.00
C PHE A 40 -11.95 8.77 0.53
N GLY A 41 -11.27 9.50 1.40
CA GLY A 41 -10.73 10.80 1.08
C GLY A 41 -9.31 10.96 1.59
N GLN A 42 -8.68 12.01 1.12
CA GLN A 42 -7.41 12.49 1.65
C GLN A 42 -7.30 13.99 1.50
N TYR A 43 -6.54 14.62 2.38
CA TYR A 43 -6.29 16.05 2.30
C TYR A 43 -4.93 16.41 2.89
N GLY A 44 -4.43 17.58 2.55
CA GLY A 44 -3.16 18.08 3.06
C GLY A 44 -2.93 19.54 2.71
N LYS A 45 -1.71 19.99 2.96
CA LYS A 45 -1.19 21.29 2.51
C LYS A 45 0.11 21.07 1.78
N THR A 46 0.31 21.83 0.71
CA THR A 46 1.60 21.83 0.00
C THR A 46 2.67 22.46 0.89
N ASP A 47 3.86 21.89 0.82
CA ASP A 47 4.98 22.26 1.70
C ASP A 47 5.49 23.68 1.47
N LYS A 48 5.58 24.11 0.20
CA LYS A 48 6.16 25.40 -0.17
C LYS A 48 5.19 26.55 -0.24
N THR A 49 3.98 26.30 -0.71
CA THR A 49 2.97 27.34 -0.93
C THR A 49 1.91 27.35 0.16
N PHE A 50 1.90 26.35 1.06
CA PHE A 50 0.92 26.17 2.13
C PHE A 50 -0.54 26.18 1.66
N GLU A 51 -0.76 25.86 0.39
CA GLU A 51 -2.08 25.75 -0.21
C GLU A 51 -2.74 24.43 0.18
N GLY A 52 -3.97 24.51 0.69
CA GLY A 52 -4.76 23.34 1.04
C GLY A 52 -5.22 22.59 -0.23
N TRP A 53 -5.32 21.26 -0.14
CA TRP A 53 -5.89 20.42 -1.17
C TRP A 53 -6.69 19.28 -0.55
N ALA A 54 -7.60 18.68 -1.33
CA ALA A 54 -8.39 17.54 -0.90
C ALA A 54 -8.85 16.72 -2.10
N ASP A 55 -8.93 15.41 -1.89
CA ASP A 55 -9.49 14.45 -2.84
C ASP A 55 -10.51 13.55 -2.14
N ILE A 56 -11.56 13.14 -2.86
CA ILE A 56 -12.51 12.10 -2.45
C ILE A 56 -12.68 11.14 -3.64
N TYR A 57 -12.74 9.86 -3.33
CA TYR A 57 -12.82 8.77 -4.30
C TYR A 57 -13.90 7.79 -3.93
N ALA A 58 -14.69 7.35 -4.89
CA ALA A 58 -15.51 6.16 -4.79
C ALA A 58 -14.86 5.04 -5.62
N VAL A 59 -14.68 3.87 -5.01
CA VAL A 59 -14.04 2.69 -5.60
C VAL A 59 -15.07 1.59 -5.73
N ASP A 60 -15.22 1.01 -6.91
CA ASP A 60 -15.93 -0.23 -7.11
C ASP A 60 -15.05 -1.38 -6.62
N VAL A 61 -15.53 -2.10 -5.60
CA VAL A 61 -14.74 -3.12 -4.90
C VAL A 61 -14.46 -4.32 -5.79
N LYS A 62 -15.43 -4.70 -6.64
CA LYS A 62 -15.29 -5.86 -7.50
C LYS A 62 -14.32 -5.65 -8.64
N SER A 63 -14.39 -4.50 -9.31
CA SER A 63 -13.46 -4.17 -10.39
C SER A 63 -12.13 -3.64 -9.90
N ASN A 64 -12.04 -3.25 -8.62
CA ASN A 64 -10.86 -2.59 -8.02
C ASN A 64 -10.46 -1.33 -8.79
N ASP A 65 -11.43 -0.52 -9.15
CA ASP A 65 -11.19 0.71 -9.92
C ASP A 65 -12.05 1.87 -9.42
N TYR A 66 -11.64 3.08 -9.75
CA TYR A 66 -12.40 4.28 -9.41
C TYR A 66 -13.67 4.37 -10.27
N ILE A 67 -14.78 4.74 -9.63
CA ILE A 67 -16.04 4.93 -10.32
C ILE A 67 -15.99 6.21 -11.17
N ASP A 68 -16.26 6.10 -12.45
CA ASP A 68 -16.24 7.21 -13.39
C ASP A 68 -17.16 8.36 -12.94
N GLY A 69 -16.59 9.58 -12.96
CA GLY A 69 -17.31 10.79 -12.56
C GLY A 69 -17.52 10.91 -11.03
N GLU A 70 -16.91 10.04 -10.21
CA GLU A 70 -16.97 10.06 -8.75
C GLU A 70 -15.61 10.15 -8.09
N VAL A 71 -14.68 10.77 -8.77
CA VAL A 71 -13.41 11.27 -8.24
C VAL A 71 -13.51 12.79 -8.15
N PHE A 72 -13.49 13.32 -6.93
CA PHE A 72 -13.64 14.75 -6.65
C PHE A 72 -12.32 15.29 -6.11
N LYS A 73 -11.92 16.48 -6.58
CA LYS A 73 -10.65 17.09 -6.20
C LYS A 73 -10.75 18.59 -6.08
N ILE A 74 -10.19 19.14 -5.02
CA ILE A 74 -9.82 20.55 -4.91
C ILE A 74 -8.29 20.62 -4.94
N LYS A 75 -7.76 21.16 -6.04
CA LYS A 75 -6.31 21.33 -6.24
C LYS A 75 -5.77 22.47 -5.39
N PRO A 76 -4.48 22.43 -5.00
CA PRO A 76 -3.81 23.58 -4.38
C PRO A 76 -3.94 24.81 -5.26
N SER A 77 -4.22 25.97 -4.67
CA SER A 77 -4.35 27.24 -5.36
C SER A 77 -4.28 28.41 -4.40
N ALA A 78 -4.12 29.64 -4.91
CA ALA A 78 -4.16 30.85 -4.11
C ALA A 78 -5.46 30.98 -3.29
N VAL A 79 -6.57 30.44 -3.76
CA VAL A 79 -7.86 30.44 -3.05
C VAL A 79 -7.84 29.55 -1.80
N THR A 80 -6.98 28.53 -1.79
CA THR A 80 -6.85 27.60 -0.66
C THR A 80 -5.67 27.88 0.25
N ASN A 81 -4.89 28.92 -0.02
CA ASN A 81 -3.65 29.22 0.72
C ASN A 81 -3.89 29.44 2.24
N ASN A 82 -4.93 30.17 2.59
CA ASN A 82 -5.25 30.47 4.00
C ASN A 82 -6.17 29.45 4.67
N LYS A 83 -6.45 28.33 4.00
CA LYS A 83 -7.30 27.24 4.51
C LYS A 83 -6.44 26.09 5.00
N THR A 84 -6.87 25.44 6.06
CA THR A 84 -6.33 24.14 6.44
C THR A 84 -6.75 23.08 5.42
N GLY A 85 -5.98 21.98 5.30
CA GLY A 85 -6.39 20.84 4.45
C GLY A 85 -7.78 20.31 4.84
N LYS A 86 -8.08 20.30 6.15
CA LYS A 86 -9.40 19.87 6.66
C LYS A 86 -10.55 20.76 6.18
N GLU A 87 -10.40 22.09 6.21
CA GLU A 87 -11.43 23.02 5.71
C GLU A 87 -11.67 22.85 4.21
N VAL A 88 -10.59 22.59 3.43
CA VAL A 88 -10.71 22.28 2.01
C VAL A 88 -11.43 20.95 1.80
N TYR A 89 -11.12 19.94 2.61
CA TYR A 89 -11.79 18.65 2.56
C TYR A 89 -13.28 18.76 2.91
N ASP A 90 -13.65 19.47 3.97
CA ASP A 90 -15.05 19.67 4.35
C ASP A 90 -15.85 20.41 3.26
N SER A 91 -15.21 21.36 2.58
CA SER A 91 -15.80 22.03 1.43
C SER A 91 -16.04 21.03 0.27
N LEU A 92 -15.09 20.13 0.03
CA LEU A 92 -15.20 19.08 -1.01
C LEU A 92 -16.29 18.07 -0.66
N VAL A 93 -16.41 17.64 0.59
CA VAL A 93 -17.49 16.78 1.08
C VAL A 93 -18.84 17.39 0.77
N ALA A 94 -19.05 18.68 1.10
CA ALA A 94 -20.29 19.37 0.83
C ALA A 94 -20.63 19.41 -0.68
N GLN A 95 -19.62 19.65 -1.54
CA GLN A 95 -19.78 19.69 -2.99
C GLN A 95 -20.08 18.32 -3.61
N SER A 96 -19.50 17.25 -3.08
CA SER A 96 -19.65 15.89 -3.61
C SER A 96 -20.84 15.12 -3.01
N TYR A 97 -21.42 15.62 -1.92
CA TYR A 97 -22.48 14.95 -1.17
C TYR A 97 -23.65 14.47 -2.05
N TYR A 98 -24.11 15.30 -2.99
CA TYR A 98 -25.27 14.99 -3.83
C TYR A 98 -25.07 13.74 -4.68
N LYS A 99 -23.81 13.42 -5.04
CA LYS A 99 -23.46 12.18 -5.79
C LYS A 99 -23.22 11.01 -4.87
N LEU A 100 -22.47 11.21 -3.78
CA LEU A 100 -22.00 10.14 -2.91
C LEU A 100 -23.07 9.63 -1.93
N LYS A 101 -24.05 10.46 -1.56
CA LYS A 101 -25.13 10.07 -0.64
C LYS A 101 -25.91 8.80 -1.05
N LYS A 102 -25.94 8.50 -2.35
CA LYS A 102 -26.62 7.28 -2.86
C LYS A 102 -26.03 5.97 -2.35
N TYR A 103 -24.75 5.99 -1.97
CA TYR A 103 -24.05 4.79 -1.48
C TYR A 103 -24.38 4.49 -0.01
N ASN A 104 -24.85 5.49 0.74
CA ASN A 104 -25.10 5.34 2.18
C ASN A 104 -23.92 4.61 2.88
N TYR A 105 -22.71 5.12 2.62
CA TYR A 105 -21.49 4.49 3.10
C TYR A 105 -21.23 4.79 4.57
N GLU A 106 -20.70 3.81 5.27
CA GLU A 106 -20.36 3.88 6.69
C GLU A 106 -19.00 3.23 6.95
N LYS A 107 -18.29 3.73 7.96
CA LYS A 107 -17.01 3.15 8.38
C LYS A 107 -17.21 1.73 8.85
N ALA A 108 -16.25 0.88 8.56
CA ALA A 108 -16.22 -0.47 9.10
C ALA A 108 -16.20 -0.42 10.64
N PRO A 109 -17.03 -1.24 11.33
CA PRO A 109 -16.96 -1.36 12.78
C PRO A 109 -15.59 -1.92 13.22
N ALA A 110 -15.26 -1.75 14.50
CA ALA A 110 -13.92 -2.05 15.01
C ALA A 110 -13.49 -3.51 14.80
N ASP A 111 -14.44 -4.46 14.87
CA ASP A 111 -14.20 -5.88 14.64
C ASP A 111 -13.99 -6.25 13.16
N ARG A 112 -14.18 -5.31 12.26
CA ARG A 112 -13.92 -5.43 10.82
C ARG A 112 -12.62 -4.74 10.38
N ILE A 113 -11.89 -4.15 11.31
CA ILE A 113 -10.54 -3.64 11.08
C ILE A 113 -9.58 -4.79 11.35
N LEU A 114 -9.02 -5.36 10.29
CA LEU A 114 -8.19 -6.57 10.34
C LEU A 114 -6.73 -6.26 10.66
N TYR A 115 -6.27 -5.07 10.27
CA TYR A 115 -4.90 -4.61 10.48
C TYR A 115 -4.82 -3.08 10.50
N ILE A 116 -3.98 -2.55 11.37
CA ILE A 116 -3.52 -1.15 11.39
C ILE A 116 -2.01 -1.16 11.56
N LEU A 117 -1.31 -0.37 10.78
CA LEU A 117 0.11 -0.15 10.93
C LEU A 117 0.37 0.69 12.19
N GLU A 118 0.87 0.06 13.24
CA GLU A 118 1.17 0.72 14.52
C GLU A 118 2.61 1.24 14.60
N ASP A 119 3.51 0.65 13.81
CA ASP A 119 4.94 0.98 13.81
C ASP A 119 5.37 1.47 12.42
N GLU A 120 5.64 2.77 12.32
CA GLU A 120 6.10 3.40 11.06
C GLU A 120 7.46 2.86 10.59
N ASN A 121 8.24 2.22 11.46
CA ASN A 121 9.51 1.60 11.11
C ASN A 121 9.37 0.23 10.44
N LYS A 122 8.18 -0.38 10.44
CA LYS A 122 7.95 -1.61 9.68
C LYS A 122 8.16 -1.36 8.19
N SER A 123 8.83 -2.29 7.55
CA SER A 123 8.98 -2.32 6.11
C SER A 123 7.62 -2.51 5.45
N GLY A 124 7.37 -1.82 4.32
CA GLY A 124 6.16 -2.04 3.53
C GLY A 124 6.07 -3.45 2.92
N THR A 125 7.16 -4.22 2.97
CA THR A 125 7.27 -5.60 2.47
C THR A 125 7.14 -6.64 3.57
N ASP A 126 6.96 -6.24 4.84
CA ASP A 126 6.75 -7.19 5.93
C ASP A 126 5.43 -7.92 5.73
N GLU A 127 5.43 -9.21 6.02
CA GLU A 127 4.23 -10.02 5.95
C GLU A 127 3.26 -9.60 7.07
N ILE A 128 2.00 -9.41 6.69
CA ILE A 128 0.90 -9.12 7.61
C ILE A 128 0.08 -10.38 7.77
N VAL A 129 -0.12 -10.82 9.03
CA VAL A 129 -0.90 -12.02 9.34
C VAL A 129 -2.05 -11.66 10.26
N PHE A 130 -3.27 -12.08 9.90
CA PHE A 130 -4.45 -11.95 10.73
C PHE A 130 -5.34 -13.21 10.63
N LYS A 131 -6.17 -13.40 11.65
CA LYS A 131 -7.05 -14.56 11.70
C LYS A 131 -8.13 -14.50 10.63
N ASP A 132 -8.57 -15.68 10.17
CA ASP A 132 -9.74 -15.76 9.30
C ASP A 132 -10.97 -15.17 10.01
N PHE A 133 -11.51 -14.11 9.44
CA PHE A 133 -12.62 -13.34 9.97
C PHE A 133 -13.98 -13.80 9.44
N VAL A 134 -13.99 -14.68 8.43
CA VAL A 134 -15.22 -15.23 7.83
C VAL A 134 -15.71 -16.44 8.59
N SER A 135 -14.81 -17.29 9.09
CA SER A 135 -15.14 -18.53 9.80
C SER A 135 -15.12 -18.35 11.32
N SER A 136 -16.02 -17.54 11.86
CA SER A 136 -16.07 -17.21 13.29
C SER A 136 -16.41 -18.36 14.25
N VAL A 137 -16.65 -19.58 13.78
CA VAL A 137 -17.28 -20.65 14.58
C VAL A 137 -16.44 -21.93 14.72
N SER A 138 -15.28 -22.07 14.04
CA SER A 138 -14.52 -23.33 14.11
C SER A 138 -13.30 -23.22 15.03
N LYS A 139 -13.04 -24.30 15.79
CA LYS A 139 -11.79 -24.47 16.58
C LYS A 139 -10.55 -24.51 15.70
N ASP A 140 -10.72 -24.69 14.40
CA ASP A 140 -9.66 -24.76 13.38
C ASP A 140 -9.63 -23.47 12.54
N GLN A 141 -9.70 -22.32 13.21
CA GLN A 141 -9.63 -21.02 12.55
C GLN A 141 -8.28 -20.84 11.85
N GLY A 142 -8.32 -20.61 10.52
CA GLY A 142 -7.15 -20.36 9.72
C GLY A 142 -6.66 -18.90 9.81
N TYR A 143 -5.72 -18.58 8.93
CA TYR A 143 -5.09 -17.26 8.86
C TYR A 143 -5.06 -16.75 7.44
N TYR A 144 -5.09 -15.45 7.31
CA TYR A 144 -4.74 -14.73 6.08
C TYR A 144 -3.33 -14.20 6.21
N HIS A 145 -2.55 -14.41 5.17
CA HIS A 145 -1.20 -13.88 4.98
C HIS A 145 -1.24 -12.86 3.85
N VAL A 146 -0.76 -11.68 4.10
CA VAL A 146 -0.75 -10.57 3.14
C VAL A 146 0.67 -10.10 2.93
N GLN A 147 1.10 -10.02 1.69
CA GLN A 147 2.39 -9.49 1.30
C GLN A 147 2.24 -8.47 0.18
N LEU A 148 2.77 -7.27 0.37
CA LEU A 148 2.90 -6.28 -0.67
C LEU A 148 4.20 -6.51 -1.43
N VAL A 149 4.08 -6.78 -2.74
CA VAL A 149 5.22 -7.00 -3.64
C VAL A 149 5.33 -5.81 -4.57
N SER A 150 6.44 -5.08 -4.50
CA SER A 150 6.67 -3.88 -5.30
C SER A 150 7.97 -3.94 -6.07
N GLU A 151 8.00 -3.27 -7.21
CA GLU A 151 9.18 -3.05 -8.04
C GLU A 151 9.33 -1.55 -8.32
N ALA A 152 10.55 -1.03 -8.23
CA ALA A 152 10.85 0.37 -8.56
C ALA A 152 12.00 0.45 -9.55
N LYS A 153 11.92 1.41 -10.48
CA LYS A 153 12.95 1.69 -11.51
C LYS A 153 13.21 3.18 -11.60
N GLY A 154 14.46 3.55 -11.82
CA GLY A 154 14.88 4.95 -11.86
C GLY A 154 15.14 5.53 -10.48
N THR A 155 15.49 6.82 -10.42
CA THR A 155 15.85 7.54 -9.20
C THR A 155 15.30 8.95 -9.20
N GLY A 156 15.11 9.54 -8.01
CA GLY A 156 14.60 10.90 -7.82
C GLY A 156 13.25 11.09 -8.51
N VAL A 157 13.05 12.25 -9.12
CA VAL A 157 11.80 12.60 -9.82
C VAL A 157 11.46 11.72 -11.04
N ASN A 158 12.41 10.91 -11.50
CA ASN A 158 12.22 9.97 -12.61
C ASN A 158 11.90 8.56 -12.14
N VAL A 159 11.78 8.34 -10.84
CA VAL A 159 11.39 7.05 -10.30
C VAL A 159 10.00 6.66 -10.82
N LYS A 160 9.82 5.41 -11.11
CA LYS A 160 8.52 4.78 -11.36
C LYS A 160 8.48 3.44 -10.68
N SER A 161 7.32 3.08 -10.21
CA SER A 161 7.13 1.82 -9.50
C SER A 161 5.79 1.19 -9.81
N SER A 162 5.71 -0.09 -9.57
CA SER A 162 4.47 -0.86 -9.60
C SER A 162 4.40 -1.77 -8.38
N PHE A 163 3.21 -2.26 -8.05
CA PHE A 163 3.04 -3.24 -6.98
C PHE A 163 1.78 -4.07 -7.21
N PHE A 164 1.70 -5.15 -6.46
CA PHE A 164 0.50 -5.92 -6.21
C PHE A 164 0.52 -6.45 -4.78
N ILE A 165 -0.63 -6.87 -4.28
CA ILE A 165 -0.77 -7.51 -2.99
C ILE A 165 -1.05 -8.99 -3.23
N MET A 166 -0.28 -9.86 -2.58
CA MET A 166 -0.56 -11.28 -2.51
C MET A 166 -1.34 -11.54 -1.23
N LEU A 167 -2.55 -12.02 -1.37
CA LEU A 167 -3.39 -12.51 -0.28
C LEU A 167 -3.42 -14.02 -0.31
N GLU A 168 -3.05 -14.66 0.79
CA GLU A 168 -3.06 -16.11 0.93
C GLU A 168 -3.90 -16.50 2.14
N LYS A 169 -4.79 -17.47 1.98
CA LYS A 169 -5.55 -18.09 3.07
C LYS A 169 -4.93 -19.42 3.42
N GLN A 170 -4.67 -19.64 4.70
CA GLN A 170 -4.15 -20.90 5.24
C GLN A 170 -5.12 -21.48 6.28
N ASP A 171 -5.13 -22.81 6.41
CA ASP A 171 -5.80 -23.49 7.51
C ASP A 171 -4.98 -23.36 8.83
N ALA A 172 -5.54 -23.86 9.93
CA ALA A 172 -4.87 -23.84 11.23
C ALA A 172 -3.55 -24.63 11.28
N LYS A 173 -3.28 -25.47 10.27
CA LYS A 173 -2.04 -26.28 10.14
C LYS A 173 -1.02 -25.63 9.19
N GLY A 174 -1.34 -24.46 8.63
CA GLY A 174 -0.49 -23.75 7.68
C GLY A 174 -0.59 -24.25 6.24
N LYS A 175 -1.56 -25.11 5.91
CA LYS A 175 -1.80 -25.51 4.53
C LYS A 175 -2.48 -24.37 3.78
N VAL A 176 -1.93 -23.98 2.64
CA VAL A 176 -2.52 -22.97 1.76
C VAL A 176 -3.80 -23.50 1.15
N LEU A 177 -4.88 -22.77 1.36
CA LEU A 177 -6.22 -23.08 0.84
C LEU A 177 -6.54 -22.24 -0.41
N ALA A 178 -6.04 -21.01 -0.48
CA ALA A 178 -6.30 -20.09 -1.58
C ALA A 178 -5.23 -19.02 -1.69
N ARG A 179 -5.04 -18.47 -2.90
CA ARG A 179 -4.19 -17.31 -3.18
C ARG A 179 -4.87 -16.35 -4.12
N GLN A 180 -4.75 -15.05 -3.84
CA GLN A 180 -5.25 -13.98 -4.72
C GLN A 180 -4.19 -12.92 -4.92
N LYS A 181 -4.00 -12.53 -6.18
CA LYS A 181 -3.23 -11.35 -6.53
C LYS A 181 -4.20 -10.18 -6.70
N ILE A 182 -4.01 -9.14 -5.90
CA ILE A 182 -4.84 -7.93 -5.88
C ILE A 182 -3.99 -6.77 -6.40
N GLY A 183 -4.56 -5.95 -7.28
CA GLY A 183 -3.84 -4.91 -7.99
C GLY A 183 -3.22 -5.37 -9.31
N THR A 184 -2.68 -4.42 -10.07
CA THR A 184 -2.21 -4.63 -11.45
C THR A 184 -0.73 -4.30 -11.55
N PRO A 185 0.17 -5.32 -11.51
CA PRO A 185 1.63 -5.10 -11.51
C PRO A 185 2.16 -4.47 -12.81
N SER A 186 1.39 -4.48 -13.90
CA SER A 186 1.77 -3.81 -15.15
C SER A 186 1.55 -2.28 -15.12
N ILE A 187 0.86 -1.76 -14.12
CA ILE A 187 0.64 -0.32 -13.97
C ILE A 187 1.84 0.33 -13.27
N TRP A 188 2.67 1.02 -14.04
CA TRP A 188 3.80 1.78 -13.53
C TRP A 188 3.42 3.21 -13.18
N ARG A 189 3.60 3.59 -11.92
CA ARG A 189 3.26 4.92 -11.38
C ARG A 189 4.51 5.78 -11.28
N LYS A 190 4.54 6.91 -12.01
CA LYS A 190 5.65 7.88 -11.98
C LYS A 190 5.68 8.61 -10.64
N GLY A 191 6.89 8.88 -10.15
CA GLY A 191 7.11 9.64 -8.93
C GLY A 191 6.79 8.87 -7.65
N VAL A 192 6.43 7.60 -7.72
CA VAL A 192 6.20 6.78 -6.52
C VAL A 192 7.43 5.93 -6.24
N LYS A 193 7.98 6.06 -5.03
CA LYS A 193 9.20 5.36 -4.57
C LYS A 193 8.89 4.09 -3.80
N ASN A 194 7.85 4.14 -2.97
CA ASN A 194 7.55 3.07 -2.03
C ASN A 194 6.04 2.98 -1.76
N TYR A 195 5.63 1.82 -1.29
CA TYR A 195 4.26 1.51 -0.87
C TYR A 195 4.29 0.82 0.50
N LYS A 196 3.30 1.13 1.34
CA LYS A 196 3.04 0.43 2.59
C LYS A 196 1.54 0.16 2.73
N ILE A 197 1.18 -0.99 3.26
CA ILE A 197 -0.19 -1.21 3.71
C ILE A 197 -0.33 -0.56 5.07
N GLU A 198 -1.17 0.46 5.18
CA GLU A 198 -1.44 1.17 6.42
C GLU A 198 -2.58 0.52 7.19
N ARG A 199 -3.59 0.05 6.46
CA ARG A 199 -4.79 -0.53 7.07
C ARG A 199 -5.40 -1.60 6.16
N ILE A 200 -6.03 -2.60 6.78
CA ILE A 200 -6.86 -3.58 6.10
C ILE A 200 -8.21 -3.62 6.79
N VAL A 201 -9.28 -3.48 6.03
CA VAL A 201 -10.66 -3.52 6.53
C VAL A 201 -11.50 -4.44 5.67
N CYS A 202 -12.54 -5.04 6.26
CA CYS A 202 -13.54 -5.77 5.50
C CYS A 202 -14.94 -5.19 5.74
N ASP A 203 -15.86 -5.50 4.84
CA ASP A 203 -17.27 -5.14 4.99
C ASP A 203 -17.97 -6.01 6.06
N GLU A 204 -19.19 -5.68 6.42
CA GLU A 204 -19.96 -6.42 7.40
C GLU A 204 -20.16 -7.90 7.01
N SER A 205 -20.29 -8.18 5.72
CA SER A 205 -20.45 -9.55 5.23
C SER A 205 -19.19 -10.39 5.29
N GLY A 206 -18.01 -9.75 5.43
CA GLY A 206 -16.71 -10.38 5.36
C GLY A 206 -16.33 -10.87 3.95
N LYS A 207 -17.07 -10.47 2.91
CA LYS A 207 -16.81 -10.87 1.52
C LYS A 207 -15.92 -9.90 0.77
N ASN A 208 -15.92 -8.64 1.19
CA ASN A 208 -15.15 -7.59 0.54
C ASN A 208 -14.05 -7.11 1.47
N ILE A 209 -12.85 -7.00 0.95
CA ILE A 209 -11.67 -6.56 1.67
C ILE A 209 -11.05 -5.36 0.97
N VAL A 210 -10.58 -4.40 1.75
CA VAL A 210 -9.93 -3.18 1.27
C VAL A 210 -8.58 -3.03 1.97
N PHE A 211 -7.57 -2.73 1.17
CA PHE A 211 -6.21 -2.41 1.59
C PHE A 211 -5.98 -0.91 1.37
N VAL A 212 -5.76 -0.18 2.45
CA VAL A 212 -5.33 1.22 2.40
C VAL A 212 -3.83 1.22 2.19
N VAL A 213 -3.39 1.70 1.03
CA VAL A 213 -1.98 1.71 0.64
C VAL A 213 -1.46 3.15 0.66
N GLU A 214 -0.50 3.40 1.52
CA GLU A 214 0.30 4.61 1.52
C GLU A 214 1.31 4.56 0.37
N LYS A 215 1.45 5.67 -0.35
CA LYS A 215 2.46 5.88 -1.38
C LYS A 215 3.42 6.97 -0.94
N THR A 216 4.70 6.66 -0.89
CA THR A 216 5.75 7.66 -0.79
C THR A 216 6.08 8.16 -2.19
N CYS A 217 5.67 9.38 -2.50
CA CYS A 217 5.89 10.02 -3.79
C CYS A 217 7.07 10.99 -3.72
N GLU A 218 7.78 11.16 -4.83
CA GLU A 218 8.84 12.16 -4.99
C GLU A 218 8.59 12.99 -6.24
N ASP A 219 8.55 14.30 -6.08
CA ASP A 219 8.45 15.25 -7.17
C ASP A 219 9.48 16.39 -7.00
N LYS A 220 9.38 17.44 -7.81
CA LYS A 220 10.28 18.60 -7.75
C LYS A 220 10.16 19.41 -6.44
N THR A 221 9.09 19.21 -5.68
CA THR A 221 8.84 19.91 -4.42
C THR A 221 9.40 19.15 -3.22
N GLY A 222 9.61 17.84 -3.33
CA GLY A 222 10.13 16.99 -2.27
C GLY A 222 9.42 15.64 -2.19
N ILE A 223 9.45 15.05 -1.00
CA ILE A 223 8.78 13.78 -0.71
C ILE A 223 7.35 14.11 -0.24
N ASN A 224 6.39 13.38 -0.79
CA ASN A 224 4.97 13.54 -0.48
C ASN A 224 4.35 12.20 -0.11
N ILE A 225 3.43 12.18 0.84
CA ILE A 225 2.65 10.99 1.21
C ILE A 225 1.25 11.12 0.60
N ARG A 226 0.79 10.07 -0.05
CA ARG A 226 -0.54 9.95 -0.65
C ARG A 226 -1.10 8.56 -0.43
N TYR A 227 -2.42 8.45 -0.41
CA TYR A 227 -3.11 7.18 -0.23
C TYR A 227 -3.82 6.72 -1.50
N MET A 228 -3.96 5.43 -1.61
CA MET A 228 -4.81 4.76 -2.58
C MET A 228 -5.41 3.51 -1.96
N ILE A 229 -6.41 2.97 -2.64
CA ILE A 229 -7.07 1.73 -2.24
C ILE A 229 -6.76 0.65 -3.26
N GLU A 230 -6.52 -0.55 -2.77
CA GLU A 230 -6.70 -1.80 -3.51
C GLU A 230 -7.83 -2.57 -2.83
N ALA A 231 -8.75 -3.12 -3.60
CA ALA A 231 -9.92 -3.81 -3.10
C ALA A 231 -10.09 -5.18 -3.76
N ALA A 232 -10.76 -6.10 -3.08
CA ALA A 232 -11.09 -7.40 -3.63
C ALA A 232 -12.37 -7.95 -3.02
N THR A 233 -13.09 -8.76 -3.81
CA THR A 233 -14.14 -9.64 -3.32
C THR A 233 -13.53 -11.02 -3.06
N LEU A 234 -13.80 -11.58 -1.89
CA LEU A 234 -13.38 -12.90 -1.47
C LEU A 234 -14.49 -13.89 -1.84
N ASP A 235 -14.52 -14.36 -3.08
CA ASP A 235 -15.53 -15.32 -3.55
C ASP A 235 -15.15 -16.76 -3.21
N ASN A 236 -16.15 -17.61 -2.98
CA ASN A 236 -15.93 -19.04 -2.74
C ASN A 236 -15.26 -19.73 -3.96
N ASP A 237 -15.61 -19.32 -5.17
CA ASP A 237 -14.99 -19.85 -6.42
C ASP A 237 -13.48 -19.61 -6.47
N PHE A 238 -13.01 -18.59 -5.79
CA PHE A 238 -11.60 -18.29 -5.62
C PHE A 238 -10.90 -19.30 -4.69
N PHE A 239 -11.63 -19.87 -3.72
CA PHE A 239 -11.11 -20.83 -2.75
C PHE A 239 -11.18 -22.28 -3.22
N GLU A 240 -11.94 -22.60 -4.27
CA GLU A 240 -12.10 -23.98 -4.79
C GLU A 240 -11.00 -24.39 -5.77
N ASN A 241 -10.34 -23.46 -6.44
CA ASN A 241 -9.35 -23.75 -7.48
C ASN A 241 -7.98 -24.26 -6.99
N LEU A 242 -7.76 -24.45 -5.70
CA LEU A 242 -6.53 -25.01 -5.14
C LEU A 242 -6.73 -26.39 -4.47
N SER A 243 -7.91 -26.98 -4.56
CA SER A 243 -8.25 -28.20 -3.84
C SER A 243 -7.86 -29.52 -4.50
N GLU A 244 -7.33 -29.50 -5.73
CA GLU A 244 -6.74 -30.72 -6.32
C GLU A 244 -5.27 -30.46 -6.68
N PRO A 245 -4.33 -31.30 -6.19
CA PRO A 245 -3.05 -31.39 -6.85
C PRO A 245 -3.35 -31.95 -8.24
N GLU A 246 -3.06 -31.19 -9.29
CA GLU A 246 -2.90 -31.79 -10.61
C GLU A 246 -1.99 -32.98 -10.44
N ASN A 247 -2.52 -34.19 -10.72
CA ASN A 247 -1.71 -35.37 -10.89
C ASN A 247 -0.56 -34.98 -11.82
N GLU A 248 0.64 -34.94 -11.27
CA GLU A 248 1.87 -34.92 -12.08
C GLU A 248 1.92 -36.14 -12.99
N SER A 249 1.17 -36.05 -14.08
CA SER A 249 1.48 -36.81 -15.27
C SER A 249 2.61 -36.08 -15.95
N GLU A 250 3.83 -36.57 -15.74
CA GLU A 250 5.01 -36.47 -16.59
C GLU A 250 4.98 -35.31 -17.62
N VAL A 251 5.38 -34.10 -17.21
CA VAL A 251 5.80 -33.07 -18.15
C VAL A 251 7.14 -32.47 -17.72
N LYS A 252 8.18 -33.06 -18.29
CA LYS A 252 9.49 -32.47 -18.61
C LYS A 252 10.19 -31.67 -17.50
N THR A 253 10.81 -32.41 -16.62
CA THR A 253 11.86 -31.98 -15.66
C THR A 253 13.13 -31.43 -16.33
N ASP A 254 13.21 -31.42 -17.66
CA ASP A 254 14.46 -31.13 -18.38
C ASP A 254 14.74 -29.63 -18.65
N SER A 255 13.71 -28.79 -18.72
CA SER A 255 13.94 -27.38 -19.07
C SER A 255 14.22 -26.47 -17.86
N THR A 256 13.69 -26.81 -16.70
CA THR A 256 13.85 -25.95 -15.48
C THR A 256 15.20 -26.24 -14.80
N ILE A 257 15.68 -27.52 -14.84
CA ILE A 257 16.98 -27.89 -14.32
C ILE A 257 18.09 -27.27 -15.17
N ASN A 258 17.94 -27.25 -16.50
CA ASN A 258 18.91 -26.63 -17.41
C ASN A 258 19.00 -25.10 -17.21
N LEU A 259 17.89 -24.38 -16.89
CA LEU A 259 17.89 -22.94 -16.58
C LEU A 259 18.58 -22.62 -15.25
N LEU A 260 18.42 -23.47 -14.25
CA LEU A 260 19.09 -23.31 -12.95
C LEU A 260 20.61 -23.62 -13.04
N GLU A 261 21.02 -24.60 -13.83
CA GLU A 261 22.42 -24.90 -14.06
C GLU A 261 23.12 -23.82 -14.89
N ASP A 262 22.46 -23.26 -15.90
CA ASP A 262 22.98 -22.16 -16.71
C ASP A 262 23.12 -20.86 -15.86
N ALA A 263 22.16 -20.59 -14.97
CA ALA A 263 22.25 -19.47 -14.02
C ALA A 263 23.39 -19.63 -13.01
N LYS A 264 23.59 -20.83 -12.46
CA LYS A 264 24.71 -21.13 -11.56
C LYS A 264 26.06 -21.03 -12.26
N SER A 265 26.17 -21.50 -13.50
CA SER A 265 27.39 -21.42 -14.32
C SER A 265 27.76 -19.95 -14.61
N LYS A 266 26.77 -19.11 -14.95
CA LYS A 266 27.00 -17.66 -15.17
C LYS A 266 27.42 -16.91 -13.89
N LEU A 267 26.86 -17.26 -12.75
CA LEU A 267 27.28 -16.69 -11.45
C LEU A 267 28.71 -17.10 -11.09
N LEU A 268 29.10 -18.34 -11.37
CA LEU A 268 30.46 -18.83 -11.12
C LEU A 268 31.49 -18.10 -12.00
N MET A 269 31.17 -17.91 -13.28
CA MET A 269 32.04 -17.15 -14.21
C MET A 269 32.20 -15.68 -13.79
N LEU A 270 31.14 -15.03 -13.29
CA LEU A 270 31.20 -13.65 -12.77
C LEU A 270 32.07 -13.56 -11.51
N SER A 271 32.02 -14.57 -10.63
CA SER A 271 32.83 -14.59 -9.42
C SER A 271 34.33 -14.81 -9.72
N ILE A 272 34.67 -15.61 -10.72
CA ILE A 272 36.05 -15.85 -11.16
C ILE A 272 36.64 -14.55 -11.77
N ASN A 273 35.90 -13.86 -12.62
CA ASN A 273 36.33 -12.60 -13.21
C ASN A 273 36.54 -11.48 -12.18
N LEU A 274 35.75 -11.46 -11.09
CA LEU A 274 35.93 -10.50 -10.00
C LEU A 274 37.23 -10.75 -9.21
N VAL A 275 37.61 -12.00 -9.01
CA VAL A 275 38.85 -12.40 -8.31
C VAL A 275 40.09 -12.08 -9.15
N GLU A 276 40.03 -12.20 -10.47
CA GLU A 276 41.13 -11.84 -11.36
C GLU A 276 41.31 -10.32 -11.48
N PHE A 277 40.26 -9.53 -11.36
CA PHE A 277 40.33 -8.05 -11.41
C PHE A 277 40.93 -7.44 -10.13
N GLN A 278 40.88 -8.17 -9.00
CA GLN A 278 41.51 -7.69 -7.74
C GLN A 278 42.97 -8.07 -7.60
N LYS A 279 43.57 -8.80 -8.58
CA LYS A 279 45.00 -9.21 -8.60
C LYS A 279 45.87 -8.40 -9.56
N LYS A 280 45.32 -7.41 -10.24
CA LYS A 280 46.03 -6.42 -11.05
C LYS A 280 45.96 -5.05 -10.42
#